data_1f3eaceec1604b741f059382ad4e43b0
#
_entry.id   1f3eaceec1604b741f059382ad4e43b0
#
_cell.length_a   1.000
_cell.length_b   1.000
_cell.length_c   1.000
_cell.angle_alpha   90.00
_cell.angle_beta   90.00
_cell.angle_gamma   90.00
#
_symmetry.space_group_name_H-M   'P 1'
#
loop_
_entity.id
_entity.type
_entity.pdbx_description
1 polymer ?
#
loop_
_entity_poly.entity_id
_entity_poly.type
_entity_poly.pdbx_seq_one_letter_code
_entity_poly.pdbx_strand_id
1 'polypeptide(L)'
;MATTTSITTTYAGEFAGKYISAALLAGNTIANGGLTIRPNVKFKEVVKRLELDGIVKDGSCDFADTSTLTLTERILQPKELQVNLELCKKDFRSDWDAIQMGYSAFDNLPSSFQEYLIGYVAGKVAQKNEQNIWAGAVAEGSFDGFSTLLAADAGKIAVTGTAVDASNVVVELGKVIDAIPPALYGREDLHVYVPQNVFKAYKRHLATVGGSVQGNNQDINIESFDGVKIFMANGLPSDKMIATTKDNLHFGTGLLSDSQEVRVLDMADLDGSQNVRVIMRFTAGVQYGVAADIVTYGIA
;
A
#
# COMPACT_ATOMS: atom_id res chain seq x y z
N MET A 1 -0.97 -11.07 26.04
CA MET A 1 0.41 -11.54 25.81
C MET A 1 1.33 -10.45 26.32
N ALA A 2 2.24 -10.77 27.21
CA ALA A 2 3.20 -9.81 27.72
C ALA A 2 4.17 -9.42 26.61
N THR A 3 4.40 -8.14 26.42
CA THR A 3 5.40 -7.63 25.47
C THR A 3 6.77 -7.98 26.04
N THR A 4 7.51 -8.86 25.38
CA THR A 4 8.86 -9.20 25.80
C THR A 4 9.81 -8.15 25.25
N THR A 5 10.27 -7.24 26.12
CA THR A 5 11.32 -6.28 25.77
C THR A 5 12.67 -6.96 25.98
N SER A 6 13.36 -7.30 24.91
CA SER A 6 14.72 -7.83 24.97
C SER A 6 15.72 -6.67 24.77
N ILE A 7 16.28 -6.16 25.84
CA ILE A 7 17.38 -5.19 25.81
C ILE A 7 18.68 -5.97 25.84
N THR A 8 19.40 -6.00 24.74
CA THR A 8 20.66 -6.73 24.57
C THR A 8 21.91 -5.86 24.79
N THR A 9 21.75 -4.58 25.08
CA THR A 9 22.85 -3.65 25.30
C THR A 9 23.09 -3.44 26.78
N THR A 10 24.33 -3.59 27.22
CA THR A 10 24.79 -3.35 28.61
C THR A 10 25.04 -1.87 28.91
N TYR A 11 24.77 -0.98 27.97
CA TYR A 11 24.98 0.46 28.14
C TYR A 11 23.66 1.16 28.42
N ALA A 12 23.47 1.51 29.69
CA ALA A 12 22.34 2.33 30.15
C ALA A 12 22.89 3.57 30.84
N GLY A 13 22.32 4.76 30.58
CA GLY A 13 22.70 6.02 31.23
C GLY A 13 22.43 7.24 30.38
N GLU A 14 22.85 8.41 30.87
CA GLU A 14 22.60 9.74 30.28
C GLU A 14 23.03 9.88 28.80
N PHE A 15 23.91 9.01 28.34
CA PHE A 15 24.42 8.99 26.96
C PHE A 15 23.89 7.82 26.12
N ALA A 16 22.83 7.11 26.59
CA ALA A 16 22.17 6.12 25.77
C ALA A 16 21.70 6.79 24.48
N GLY A 17 22.19 6.30 23.34
CA GLY A 17 21.89 6.89 22.03
C GLY A 17 20.39 6.88 21.73
N LYS A 18 19.94 7.79 20.89
CA LYS A 18 18.55 7.83 20.41
C LYS A 18 18.17 6.47 19.81
N TYR A 19 16.98 5.99 20.12
CA TYR A 19 16.44 4.80 19.48
C TYR A 19 16.42 4.99 17.96
N ILE A 20 17.06 4.07 17.25
CA ILE A 20 17.06 4.07 15.80
C ILE A 20 15.89 3.21 15.35
N SER A 21 14.89 3.83 14.74
CA SER A 21 13.82 3.09 14.10
C SER A 21 14.37 2.39 12.85
N ALA A 22 14.04 1.11 12.69
CA ALA A 22 14.37 0.40 11.45
C ALA A 22 13.78 1.15 10.25
N ALA A 23 14.48 1.12 9.11
CA ALA A 23 13.96 1.70 7.86
C ALA A 23 12.60 1.06 7.53
N LEU A 24 11.57 1.87 7.57
CA LEU A 24 10.20 1.42 7.33
C LEU A 24 9.88 1.51 5.84
N LEU A 25 9.17 0.52 5.35
CA LEU A 25 8.65 0.55 3.99
C LEU A 25 7.62 1.68 3.88
N ALA A 26 7.87 2.63 2.99
CA ALA A 26 6.97 3.76 2.81
C ALA A 26 5.64 3.31 2.19
N GLY A 27 4.53 3.78 2.75
CA GLY A 27 3.19 3.59 2.20
C GLY A 27 2.96 4.52 1.03
N ASN A 28 3.63 4.28 -0.10
CA ASN A 28 3.66 5.20 -1.23
C ASN A 28 2.42 5.13 -2.12
N THR A 29 1.68 4.02 -2.13
CA THR A 29 0.51 3.84 -2.99
C THR A 29 -0.58 4.87 -2.71
N ILE A 30 -0.89 5.12 -1.43
CA ILE A 30 -1.88 6.12 -1.02
C ILE A 30 -1.30 7.54 -1.15
N ALA A 31 -0.07 7.75 -0.66
CA ALA A 31 0.56 9.06 -0.61
C ALA A 31 0.77 9.67 -2.01
N ASN A 32 1.18 8.86 -2.99
CA ASN A 32 1.42 9.30 -4.36
C ASN A 32 0.17 9.18 -5.26
N GLY A 33 -0.99 8.86 -4.67
CA GLY A 33 -2.24 8.80 -5.40
C GLY A 33 -2.28 7.71 -6.47
N GLY A 34 -1.71 6.54 -6.21
CA GLY A 34 -1.70 5.38 -7.12
C GLY A 34 -3.05 4.66 -7.23
N LEU A 35 -4.05 5.07 -6.47
CA LEU A 35 -5.39 4.48 -6.46
C LEU A 35 -6.45 5.53 -6.10
N THR A 36 -7.71 5.20 -6.33
CA THR A 36 -8.85 6.06 -5.98
C THR A 36 -9.31 5.78 -4.55
N ILE A 37 -9.25 6.80 -3.69
CA ILE A 37 -9.68 6.69 -2.29
C ILE A 37 -11.19 6.91 -2.21
N ARG A 38 -11.89 6.01 -1.54
CA ARG A 38 -13.31 6.09 -1.20
C ARG A 38 -13.46 6.29 0.31
N PRO A 39 -13.61 7.55 0.77
CA PRO A 39 -13.78 7.83 2.18
C PRO A 39 -15.23 7.57 2.63
N ASN A 40 -15.41 7.48 3.95
CA ASN A 40 -16.73 7.37 4.59
C ASN A 40 -17.53 6.08 4.25
N VAL A 41 -16.84 5.01 3.89
CA VAL A 41 -17.48 3.70 3.70
C VAL A 41 -17.79 3.09 5.06
N LYS A 42 -19.05 3.20 5.51
CA LYS A 42 -19.45 2.72 6.85
C LYS A 42 -19.49 1.20 6.98
N PHE A 43 -19.95 0.50 5.94
CA PHE A 43 -20.08 -0.96 5.96
C PHE A 43 -19.71 -1.58 4.61
N LYS A 44 -20.50 -1.29 3.57
CA LYS A 44 -20.30 -1.80 2.22
C LYS A 44 -20.60 -0.68 1.21
N GLU A 45 -19.78 -0.58 0.19
CA GLU A 45 -20.03 0.25 -0.97
C GLU A 45 -20.06 -0.61 -2.21
N VAL A 46 -21.03 -0.36 -3.08
CA VAL A 46 -21.17 -1.11 -4.33
C VAL A 46 -20.47 -0.36 -5.44
N VAL A 47 -19.46 -0.98 -6.03
CA VAL A 47 -18.82 -0.50 -7.26
C VAL A 47 -19.59 -1.10 -8.44
N LYS A 48 -20.39 -0.27 -9.10
CA LYS A 48 -21.22 -0.68 -10.24
C LYS A 48 -20.44 -0.60 -11.53
N ARG A 49 -20.60 -1.61 -12.36
CA ARG A 49 -20.09 -1.68 -13.72
C ARG A 49 -21.24 -1.78 -14.70
N LEU A 50 -21.17 -0.96 -15.73
CA LEU A 50 -22.08 -1.01 -16.86
C LEU A 50 -21.32 -1.61 -18.06
N GLU A 51 -21.88 -2.63 -18.66
CA GLU A 51 -21.31 -3.27 -19.84
C GLU A 51 -22.31 -3.27 -20.98
N LEU A 52 -21.88 -2.78 -22.13
CA LEU A 52 -22.65 -2.71 -23.37
C LEU A 52 -21.81 -3.27 -24.49
N ASP A 53 -22.33 -4.24 -25.20
CA ASP A 53 -21.70 -4.80 -26.37
C ASP A 53 -22.63 -4.70 -27.58
N GLY A 54 -22.06 -4.53 -28.78
CA GLY A 54 -22.81 -4.56 -30.03
C GLY A 54 -23.83 -3.43 -30.20
N ILE A 55 -23.53 -2.20 -29.69
CA ILE A 55 -24.46 -1.07 -29.70
C ILE A 55 -24.83 -0.59 -31.12
N VAL A 56 -23.90 -0.73 -32.07
CA VAL A 56 -24.07 -0.21 -33.42
C VAL A 56 -24.59 -1.30 -34.33
N LYS A 57 -25.67 -1.00 -35.07
CA LYS A 57 -26.32 -1.88 -36.05
C LYS A 57 -26.62 -1.09 -37.33
N ASP A 58 -26.76 -1.79 -38.43
CA ASP A 58 -27.22 -1.19 -39.69
C ASP A 58 -28.61 -0.58 -39.54
N GLY A 59 -28.82 0.58 -40.14
CA GLY A 59 -30.09 1.28 -40.10
C GLY A 59 -31.21 0.46 -40.71
N SER A 60 -32.35 0.33 -40.01
CA SER A 60 -33.59 -0.28 -40.49
C SER A 60 -34.75 0.67 -40.19
N CYS A 61 -35.87 0.49 -40.92
CA CYS A 61 -37.07 1.28 -40.70
C CYS A 61 -37.77 0.94 -39.38
N ASP A 62 -37.55 -0.28 -38.88
CA ASP A 62 -38.18 -0.75 -37.65
C ASP A 62 -37.24 -0.61 -36.45
N PHE A 63 -37.82 -0.32 -35.30
CA PHE A 63 -37.10 -0.34 -34.06
C PHE A 63 -36.77 -1.79 -33.63
N ALA A 64 -35.50 -2.07 -33.48
CA ALA A 64 -35.06 -3.35 -32.94
C ALA A 64 -33.91 -3.07 -31.96
N ASP A 65 -33.93 -3.72 -30.79
CA ASP A 65 -32.85 -3.62 -29.83
C ASP A 65 -31.51 -4.00 -30.46
N THR A 66 -30.50 -3.18 -30.18
CA THR A 66 -29.16 -3.42 -30.70
C THR A 66 -28.25 -4.09 -29.65
N SER A 67 -28.51 -3.92 -28.39
CA SER A 67 -27.66 -4.47 -27.32
C SER A 67 -28.42 -4.68 -26.02
N THR A 68 -27.92 -5.57 -25.19
CA THR A 68 -28.39 -5.78 -23.81
C THR A 68 -27.47 -5.06 -22.84
N LEU A 69 -28.06 -4.25 -21.98
CA LEU A 69 -27.35 -3.58 -20.90
C LEU A 69 -27.14 -4.57 -19.74
N THR A 70 -25.88 -4.89 -19.44
CA THR A 70 -25.54 -5.74 -18.29
C THR A 70 -24.96 -4.89 -17.18
N LEU A 71 -25.59 -4.94 -16.00
CA LEU A 71 -25.13 -4.29 -14.79
C LEU A 71 -24.51 -5.34 -13.86
N THR A 72 -23.22 -5.19 -13.59
CA THR A 72 -22.50 -6.02 -12.64
C THR A 72 -22.04 -5.21 -11.44
N GLU A 73 -21.96 -5.85 -10.28
CA GLU A 73 -21.62 -5.20 -9.03
C GLU A 73 -20.43 -5.88 -8.36
N ARG A 74 -19.55 -5.06 -7.77
CA ARG A 74 -18.50 -5.50 -6.86
C ARG A 74 -18.68 -4.80 -5.53
N ILE A 75 -18.43 -5.52 -4.45
CA ILE A 75 -18.64 -5.01 -3.09
C ILE A 75 -17.28 -4.62 -2.51
N LEU A 76 -17.11 -3.34 -2.20
CA LEU A 76 -16.01 -2.83 -1.39
C LEU A 76 -16.44 -2.87 0.07
N GLN A 77 -15.82 -3.73 0.86
CA GLN A 77 -16.10 -3.89 2.28
C GLN A 77 -14.82 -3.67 3.09
N PRO A 78 -14.61 -2.47 3.66
CA PRO A 78 -13.49 -2.23 4.55
C PRO A 78 -13.59 -3.08 5.81
N LYS A 79 -12.45 -3.57 6.28
CA LYS A 79 -12.30 -4.31 7.54
C LYS A 79 -11.85 -3.35 8.63
N GLU A 80 -12.43 -3.46 9.81
CA GLU A 80 -11.98 -2.71 10.99
C GLU A 80 -10.66 -3.31 11.51
N LEU A 81 -9.68 -2.46 11.70
CA LEU A 81 -8.35 -2.79 12.17
C LEU A 81 -8.01 -1.96 13.41
N GLN A 82 -7.25 -2.54 14.33
CA GLN A 82 -6.84 -1.88 15.55
C GLN A 82 -5.37 -2.15 15.86
N VAL A 83 -4.75 -1.16 16.49
CA VAL A 83 -3.43 -1.28 17.10
C VAL A 83 -3.61 -1.01 18.60
N ASN A 84 -3.29 -2.01 19.41
CA ASN A 84 -3.28 -1.89 20.86
C ASN A 84 -1.90 -2.31 21.36
N LEU A 85 -1.13 -1.34 21.85
CA LEU A 85 0.19 -1.56 22.41
C LEU A 85 0.21 -1.13 23.87
N GLU A 86 0.84 -1.92 24.70
CA GLU A 86 1.06 -1.58 26.10
C GLU A 86 2.56 -1.64 26.43
N LEU A 87 3.08 -0.58 27.01
CA LEU A 87 4.49 -0.39 27.33
C LEU A 87 4.61 -0.01 28.80
N CYS A 88 5.61 -0.56 29.50
CA CYS A 88 5.89 -0.18 30.89
C CYS A 88 6.91 0.98 30.91
N LYS A 89 6.58 2.09 31.57
CA LYS A 89 7.48 3.25 31.72
C LYS A 89 8.82 2.86 32.36
N LYS A 90 8.81 1.94 33.30
CA LYS A 90 10.00 1.48 34.01
C LYS A 90 11.09 0.97 33.07
N ASP A 91 10.70 0.28 31.96
CA ASP A 91 11.63 -0.35 31.03
C ASP A 91 12.37 0.68 30.17
N PHE A 92 11.82 1.89 30.03
CA PHE A 92 12.37 2.96 29.18
C PHE A 92 13.09 4.07 29.98
N ARG A 93 12.95 4.11 31.30
CA ARG A 93 13.57 5.16 32.11
C ARG A 93 15.10 5.18 32.07
N SER A 94 15.73 4.01 31.88
CA SER A 94 17.17 3.90 31.78
C SER A 94 17.72 4.19 30.39
N ASP A 95 16.87 4.03 29.37
CA ASP A 95 17.31 4.01 27.98
C ASP A 95 16.93 5.26 27.21
N TRP A 96 15.80 5.90 27.58
CA TRP A 96 15.33 7.11 26.91
C TRP A 96 15.68 8.34 27.73
N ASP A 97 16.78 8.99 27.37
CA ASP A 97 17.18 10.31 27.90
C ASP A 97 16.79 10.50 29.37
N ALA A 98 17.51 9.84 30.27
CA ALA A 98 17.18 9.75 31.71
C ALA A 98 16.91 11.12 32.35
N ILE A 99 17.49 12.18 31.79
CA ILE A 99 17.27 13.57 32.21
C ILE A 99 15.85 14.04 31.88
N GLN A 100 15.31 13.66 30.73
CA GLN A 100 13.99 14.12 30.30
C GLN A 100 12.85 13.30 30.89
N MET A 101 13.06 12.02 31.20
CA MET A 101 12.03 11.18 31.82
C MET A 101 11.84 11.42 33.33
N GLY A 102 12.75 12.14 33.97
CA GLY A 102 12.73 12.37 35.43
C GLY A 102 13.00 11.09 36.23
N TYR A 103 13.16 11.26 37.56
CA TYR A 103 13.43 10.16 38.49
C TYR A 103 12.16 9.62 39.17
N SER A 104 11.07 10.37 39.13
CA SER A 104 9.83 9.99 39.80
C SER A 104 9.02 8.98 39.00
N ALA A 105 8.41 8.02 39.70
CA ALA A 105 7.46 7.08 39.12
C ALA A 105 6.18 7.77 38.62
N PHE A 106 5.91 8.97 39.12
CA PHE A 106 4.71 9.75 38.81
C PHE A 106 4.93 10.82 37.74
N ASP A 107 6.17 10.98 37.25
CA ASP A 107 6.42 11.93 36.18
C ASP A 107 5.73 11.53 34.90
N ASN A 108 5.16 12.52 34.21
CA ASN A 108 4.53 12.32 32.90
C ASN A 108 5.58 11.99 31.84
N LEU A 109 5.15 11.26 30.82
CA LEU A 109 5.99 10.98 29.67
C LEU A 109 6.39 12.26 28.93
N PRO A 110 7.69 12.44 28.61
CA PRO A 110 8.12 13.56 27.80
C PRO A 110 7.40 13.58 26.44
N SER A 111 7.06 14.76 25.95
CA SER A 111 6.43 14.94 24.64
C SER A 111 7.26 14.37 23.51
N SER A 112 8.59 14.48 23.60
CA SER A 112 9.53 13.92 22.61
C SER A 112 9.45 12.39 22.49
N PHE A 113 9.24 11.68 23.60
CA PHE A 113 9.03 10.22 23.59
C PHE A 113 7.66 9.85 23.00
N GLN A 114 6.63 10.62 23.35
CA GLN A 114 5.28 10.40 22.79
C GLN A 114 5.29 10.60 21.26
N GLU A 115 5.90 11.67 20.77
CA GLU A 115 6.04 11.97 19.34
C GLU A 115 6.82 10.87 18.59
N TYR A 116 7.92 10.40 19.18
CA TYR A 116 8.68 9.28 18.63
C TYR A 116 7.84 8.01 18.52
N LEU A 117 7.12 7.67 19.59
CA LEU A 117 6.29 6.47 19.65
C LEU A 117 5.14 6.52 18.65
N ILE A 118 4.47 7.68 18.54
CA ILE A 118 3.41 7.94 17.57
C ILE A 118 3.97 7.77 16.14
N GLY A 119 5.10 8.39 15.84
CA GLY A 119 5.74 8.29 14.52
C GLY A 119 6.14 6.87 14.17
N TYR A 120 6.70 6.13 15.13
CA TYR A 120 7.08 4.73 14.93
C TYR A 120 5.87 3.82 14.65
N VAL A 121 4.81 3.94 15.46
CA VAL A 121 3.58 3.16 15.28
C VAL A 121 2.91 3.50 13.95
N ALA A 122 2.78 4.79 13.63
CA ALA A 122 2.21 5.24 12.37
C ALA A 122 2.98 4.68 11.15
N GLY A 123 4.32 4.69 11.21
CA GLY A 123 5.17 4.09 10.18
C GLY A 123 4.96 2.58 10.01
N LYS A 124 4.84 1.84 11.13
CA LYS A 124 4.56 0.40 11.09
C LYS A 124 3.17 0.08 10.51
N VAL A 125 2.18 0.87 10.86
CA VAL A 125 0.83 0.75 10.30
C VAL A 125 0.82 1.06 8.81
N ALA A 126 1.50 2.12 8.38
CA ALA A 126 1.63 2.46 6.97
C ALA A 126 2.31 1.34 6.16
N GLN A 127 3.40 0.77 6.69
CA GLN A 127 4.07 -0.38 6.09
C GLN A 127 3.12 -1.58 5.95
N LYS A 128 2.38 -1.92 7.01
CA LYS A 128 1.45 -3.05 7.00
C LYS A 128 0.28 -2.81 6.04
N ASN A 129 -0.25 -1.60 6.00
CA ASN A 129 -1.31 -1.22 5.07
C ASN A 129 -0.86 -1.32 3.62
N GLU A 130 0.34 -0.83 3.30
CA GLU A 130 0.91 -0.95 1.95
C GLU A 130 1.04 -2.42 1.51
N GLN A 131 1.51 -3.30 2.41
CA GLN A 131 1.56 -4.74 2.16
C GLN A 131 0.17 -5.34 1.97
N ASN A 132 -0.80 -4.96 2.81
CA ASN A 132 -2.16 -5.46 2.73
C ASN A 132 -2.88 -5.01 1.45
N ILE A 133 -2.67 -3.77 0.99
CA ILE A 133 -3.26 -3.26 -0.26
C ILE A 133 -2.87 -4.15 -1.44
N TRP A 134 -1.63 -4.57 -1.53
CA TRP A 134 -1.14 -5.32 -2.69
C TRP A 134 -1.18 -6.83 -2.51
N ALA A 135 -0.73 -7.34 -1.37
CA ALA A 135 -0.49 -8.77 -1.14
C ALA A 135 -1.22 -9.33 0.09
N GLY A 136 -2.13 -8.56 0.69
CA GLY A 136 -2.88 -9.02 1.84
C GLY A 136 -3.73 -10.25 1.53
N ALA A 137 -3.94 -11.09 2.55
CA ALA A 137 -4.93 -12.15 2.56
C ALA A 137 -5.73 -12.04 3.86
N VAL A 138 -6.98 -12.48 3.87
CA VAL A 138 -7.84 -12.42 5.07
C VAL A 138 -7.20 -13.20 6.20
N ALA A 139 -6.72 -12.47 7.20
CA ALA A 139 -6.17 -12.98 8.45
C ALA A 139 -6.38 -11.93 9.55
N GLU A 140 -5.89 -12.20 10.77
CA GLU A 140 -5.88 -11.22 11.84
C GLU A 140 -4.99 -10.04 11.45
N GLY A 141 -5.52 -8.82 11.54
CA GLY A 141 -4.81 -7.59 11.14
C GLY A 141 -4.56 -7.42 9.64
N SER A 142 -5.29 -8.15 8.78
CA SER A 142 -5.12 -8.12 7.33
C SER A 142 -6.46 -8.21 6.60
N PHE A 143 -6.51 -7.72 5.37
CA PHE A 143 -7.63 -7.85 4.43
C PHE A 143 -7.10 -8.33 3.07
N ASP A 144 -7.98 -8.79 2.18
CA ASP A 144 -7.58 -9.23 0.84
C ASP A 144 -7.05 -8.04 0.03
N GLY A 145 -5.81 -8.17 -0.44
CA GLY A 145 -5.16 -7.22 -1.33
C GLY A 145 -5.45 -7.49 -2.81
N PHE A 146 -5.06 -6.56 -3.67
CA PHE A 146 -5.30 -6.69 -5.12
C PHE A 146 -4.75 -7.98 -5.71
N SER A 147 -3.54 -8.41 -5.33
CA SER A 147 -2.98 -9.67 -5.86
C SER A 147 -3.82 -10.89 -5.49
N THR A 148 -4.36 -10.92 -4.26
CA THR A 148 -5.20 -12.02 -3.78
C THR A 148 -6.56 -12.01 -4.47
N LEU A 149 -7.20 -10.85 -4.58
CA LEU A 149 -8.48 -10.69 -5.26
C LEU A 149 -8.37 -11.04 -6.75
N LEU A 150 -7.31 -10.58 -7.41
CA LEU A 150 -7.06 -10.86 -8.83
C LEU A 150 -6.67 -12.32 -9.07
N ALA A 151 -5.96 -12.99 -8.17
CA ALA A 151 -5.65 -14.41 -8.31
C ALA A 151 -6.93 -15.26 -8.44
N ALA A 152 -7.98 -14.89 -7.68
CA ALA A 152 -9.26 -15.59 -7.70
C ALA A 152 -10.17 -15.25 -8.89
N ASP A 153 -9.89 -14.19 -9.66
CA ASP A 153 -10.76 -13.71 -10.74
C ASP A 153 -10.25 -14.18 -12.11
N ALA A 154 -11.06 -14.98 -12.80
CA ALA A 154 -10.75 -15.45 -14.14
C ALA A 154 -10.92 -14.37 -15.23
N GLY A 155 -11.59 -13.26 -14.93
CA GLY A 155 -11.81 -12.16 -15.89
C GLY A 155 -10.60 -11.26 -16.12
N LYS A 156 -9.50 -11.45 -15.38
CA LYS A 156 -8.26 -10.68 -15.54
C LYS A 156 -7.49 -11.13 -16.80
N ILE A 157 -6.67 -10.25 -17.36
CA ILE A 157 -5.72 -10.61 -18.41
C ILE A 157 -4.42 -11.08 -17.73
N ALA A 158 -4.14 -12.37 -17.77
CA ALA A 158 -3.00 -12.97 -17.12
C ALA A 158 -1.81 -13.15 -18.09
N VAL A 159 -0.66 -12.60 -17.70
CA VAL A 159 0.63 -12.78 -18.38
C VAL A 159 1.51 -13.67 -17.54
N THR A 160 2.10 -14.71 -18.17
CA THR A 160 3.02 -15.60 -17.46
C THR A 160 4.28 -14.86 -17.05
N GLY A 161 4.60 -14.91 -15.75
CA GLY A 161 5.76 -14.25 -15.17
C GLY A 161 6.97 -15.16 -15.01
N THR A 162 8.14 -14.56 -15.14
CA THR A 162 9.45 -15.14 -14.76
C THR A 162 10.15 -14.23 -13.78
N ALA A 163 11.24 -14.67 -13.15
CA ALA A 163 12.06 -13.80 -12.32
C ALA A 163 12.64 -12.65 -13.17
N VAL A 164 12.53 -11.43 -12.64
CA VAL A 164 12.92 -10.21 -13.37
C VAL A 164 14.27 -9.71 -12.87
N ASP A 165 15.20 -9.54 -13.80
CA ASP A 165 16.52 -8.97 -13.56
C ASP A 165 16.85 -7.83 -14.57
N ALA A 166 18.03 -7.24 -14.47
CA ALA A 166 18.44 -6.14 -15.35
C ALA A 166 18.61 -6.56 -16.82
N SER A 167 18.72 -7.84 -17.14
CA SER A 167 18.91 -8.35 -18.50
C SER A 167 17.59 -8.56 -19.23
N ASN A 168 16.53 -8.95 -18.50
CA ASN A 168 15.23 -9.32 -19.09
C ASN A 168 14.10 -8.31 -18.81
N VAL A 169 14.30 -7.34 -17.93
CA VAL A 169 13.25 -6.43 -17.45
C VAL A 169 12.49 -5.71 -18.57
N VAL A 170 13.15 -5.32 -19.63
CA VAL A 170 12.52 -4.64 -20.78
C VAL A 170 11.59 -5.60 -21.54
N VAL A 171 12.01 -6.85 -21.71
CA VAL A 171 11.19 -7.88 -22.38
C VAL A 171 9.97 -8.22 -21.52
N GLU A 172 10.15 -8.34 -20.21
CA GLU A 172 9.06 -8.69 -19.31
C GLU A 172 8.06 -7.53 -19.13
N LEU A 173 8.53 -6.27 -19.08
CA LEU A 173 7.68 -5.09 -19.12
C LEU A 173 6.93 -4.98 -20.44
N GLY A 174 7.60 -5.27 -21.58
CA GLY A 174 7.00 -5.30 -22.91
C GLY A 174 5.81 -6.26 -22.97
N LYS A 175 5.94 -7.48 -22.43
CA LYS A 175 4.82 -8.45 -22.36
C LYS A 175 3.60 -7.90 -21.60
N VAL A 176 3.82 -7.13 -20.54
CA VAL A 176 2.72 -6.51 -19.78
C VAL A 176 2.04 -5.44 -20.62
N ILE A 177 2.80 -4.60 -21.31
CA ILE A 177 2.25 -3.52 -22.14
C ILE A 177 1.54 -4.06 -23.37
N ASP A 178 2.12 -5.06 -24.04
CA ASP A 178 1.51 -5.72 -25.21
C ASP A 178 0.17 -6.38 -24.88
N ALA A 179 -0.03 -6.79 -23.63
CA ALA A 179 -1.28 -7.38 -23.15
C ALA A 179 -2.35 -6.33 -22.79
N ILE A 180 -2.01 -5.04 -22.75
CA ILE A 180 -2.98 -3.99 -22.42
C ILE A 180 -4.01 -3.85 -23.56
N PRO A 181 -5.33 -3.85 -23.23
CA PRO A 181 -6.35 -3.62 -24.22
C PRO A 181 -6.15 -2.29 -24.97
N PRO A 182 -6.33 -2.25 -26.30
CA PRO A 182 -6.13 -1.03 -27.10
C PRO A 182 -6.97 0.16 -26.63
N ALA A 183 -8.13 -0.10 -26.02
CA ALA A 183 -9.02 0.93 -25.48
C ALA A 183 -8.43 1.66 -24.25
N LEU A 184 -7.47 1.05 -23.57
CA LEU A 184 -6.82 1.63 -22.40
C LEU A 184 -5.48 2.27 -22.73
N TYR A 185 -4.83 1.81 -23.80
CA TYR A 185 -3.54 2.34 -24.20
C TYR A 185 -3.66 3.82 -24.61
N GLY A 186 -2.79 4.66 -24.06
CA GLY A 186 -2.82 6.10 -24.29
C GLY A 186 -3.67 6.90 -23.30
N ARG A 187 -4.32 6.26 -22.33
CA ARG A 187 -4.98 6.99 -21.23
C ARG A 187 -3.95 7.54 -20.26
N GLU A 188 -4.15 8.77 -19.80
CA GLU A 188 -3.21 9.44 -18.86
C GLU A 188 -3.20 8.79 -17.47
N ASP A 189 -4.28 8.13 -17.09
CA ASP A 189 -4.47 7.45 -15.81
C ASP A 189 -4.01 5.97 -15.82
N LEU A 190 -3.50 5.49 -16.96
CA LEU A 190 -2.93 4.15 -17.07
C LEU A 190 -1.55 4.09 -16.40
N HIS A 191 -1.39 3.12 -15.51
CA HIS A 191 -0.15 2.89 -14.79
C HIS A 191 0.24 1.40 -14.81
N VAL A 192 1.54 1.15 -14.87
CA VAL A 192 2.10 -0.17 -14.57
C VAL A 192 2.65 -0.12 -13.15
N TYR A 193 2.01 -0.84 -12.24
CA TYR A 193 2.45 -0.99 -10.85
C TYR A 193 3.52 -2.06 -10.78
N VAL A 194 4.70 -1.68 -10.32
CA VAL A 194 5.86 -2.57 -10.25
C VAL A 194 6.42 -2.62 -8.83
N PRO A 195 6.93 -3.78 -8.38
CA PRO A 195 7.62 -3.87 -7.10
C PRO A 195 9.02 -3.25 -7.17
N GLN A 196 9.61 -3.03 -6.02
CA GLN A 196 10.92 -2.39 -5.90
C GLN A 196 12.04 -3.11 -6.67
N ASN A 197 12.02 -4.45 -6.74
CA ASN A 197 13.03 -5.22 -7.45
C ASN A 197 12.97 -4.97 -8.97
N VAL A 198 11.77 -4.97 -9.57
CA VAL A 198 11.56 -4.69 -11.00
C VAL A 198 11.96 -3.24 -11.32
N PHE A 199 11.57 -2.28 -10.48
CA PHE A 199 11.95 -0.88 -10.67
C PHE A 199 13.47 -0.69 -10.63
N LYS A 200 14.17 -1.33 -9.68
CA LYS A 200 15.62 -1.32 -9.61
C LYS A 200 16.29 -2.00 -10.80
N ALA A 201 15.72 -3.12 -11.27
CA ALA A 201 16.22 -3.84 -12.44
C ALA A 201 16.11 -2.95 -13.70
N TYR A 202 14.98 -2.28 -13.89
CA TYR A 202 14.77 -1.33 -14.98
C TYR A 202 15.77 -0.17 -14.94
N LYS A 203 15.96 0.45 -13.77
CA LYS A 203 16.93 1.51 -13.57
C LYS A 203 18.36 1.07 -13.92
N ARG A 204 18.77 -0.15 -13.50
CA ARG A 204 20.07 -0.72 -13.83
C ARG A 204 20.22 -1.00 -15.31
N HIS A 205 19.17 -1.51 -15.97
CA HIS A 205 19.16 -1.73 -17.41
C HIS A 205 19.39 -0.41 -18.16
N LEU A 206 18.64 0.65 -17.83
CA LEU A 206 18.82 1.97 -18.42
C LEU A 206 20.24 2.52 -18.24
N ALA A 207 20.84 2.32 -17.08
CA ALA A 207 22.22 2.71 -16.82
C ALA A 207 23.23 1.93 -17.68
N THR A 208 22.93 0.69 -18.02
CA THR A 208 23.79 -0.17 -18.86
C THR A 208 23.70 0.21 -20.34
N VAL A 209 22.49 0.46 -20.83
CA VAL A 209 22.24 0.82 -22.25
C VAL A 209 22.63 2.27 -22.52
N GLY A 210 22.42 3.16 -21.54
CA GLY A 210 22.79 4.57 -21.59
C GLY A 210 24.26 4.85 -21.37
N GLY A 211 25.18 3.90 -21.61
CA GLY A 211 26.63 4.00 -21.34
C GLY A 211 27.37 5.23 -21.89
N SER A 212 26.64 6.17 -22.46
CA SER A 212 27.10 7.50 -22.89
C SER A 212 26.61 8.65 -22.02
N VAL A 213 25.76 8.38 -21.00
CA VAL A 213 25.19 9.42 -20.11
C VAL A 213 26.00 9.48 -18.82
N GLN A 214 27.29 9.74 -18.96
CA GLN A 214 28.19 9.97 -17.82
C GLN A 214 28.10 11.38 -17.23
N GLY A 215 27.06 12.14 -17.57
CA GLY A 215 26.97 13.54 -17.18
C GLY A 215 25.74 13.95 -16.37
N ASN A 216 24.61 13.30 -16.49
CA ASN A 216 23.41 13.79 -15.83
C ASN A 216 22.39 12.69 -15.53
N ASN A 217 22.65 11.92 -14.48
CA ASN A 217 21.75 10.87 -13.99
C ASN A 217 20.45 11.43 -13.39
N GLN A 218 20.17 12.71 -13.51
CA GLN A 218 19.01 13.36 -12.93
C GLN A 218 17.81 13.48 -13.86
N ASP A 219 17.97 13.31 -15.19
CA ASP A 219 16.94 13.58 -16.19
C ASP A 219 16.49 12.37 -17.01
N ILE A 220 16.92 11.15 -16.68
CA ILE A 220 16.28 9.97 -17.27
C ILE A 220 14.92 9.82 -16.60
N ASN A 221 13.86 10.14 -17.32
CA ASN A 221 12.50 9.93 -16.87
C ASN A 221 12.24 8.42 -16.74
N ILE A 222 12.56 7.88 -15.57
CA ILE A 222 12.40 6.46 -15.22
C ILE A 222 10.91 6.14 -14.95
N GLU A 223 10.08 7.15 -15.02
CA GLU A 223 8.67 7.08 -14.66
C GLU A 223 7.78 6.56 -15.78
N SER A 224 8.31 6.26 -16.97
CA SER A 224 7.53 5.74 -18.09
C SER A 224 8.29 4.69 -18.91
N PHE A 225 7.55 3.71 -19.43
CA PHE A 225 8.00 2.72 -20.39
C PHE A 225 6.95 2.59 -21.49
N ASP A 226 7.36 2.69 -22.77
CA ASP A 226 6.48 2.70 -23.94
C ASP A 226 5.28 3.65 -23.79
N GLY A 227 5.50 4.85 -23.23
CA GLY A 227 4.45 5.84 -23.04
C GLY A 227 3.52 5.61 -21.85
N VAL A 228 3.65 4.48 -21.14
CA VAL A 228 2.86 4.16 -19.94
C VAL A 228 3.66 4.50 -18.68
N LYS A 229 3.01 5.14 -17.73
CA LYS A 229 3.65 5.52 -16.46
C LYS A 229 3.95 4.30 -15.60
N ILE A 230 5.16 4.24 -15.05
CA ILE A 230 5.57 3.23 -14.07
C ILE A 230 5.31 3.78 -12.67
N PHE A 231 4.57 3.03 -11.88
CA PHE A 231 4.31 3.34 -10.48
C PHE A 231 4.97 2.29 -9.58
N MET A 232 5.91 2.72 -8.71
CA MET A 232 6.55 1.81 -7.77
C MET A 232 5.62 1.53 -6.59
N ALA A 233 5.13 0.29 -6.49
CA ALA A 233 4.28 -0.19 -5.40
C ALA A 233 5.11 -1.03 -4.42
N ASN A 234 5.44 -0.46 -3.27
CA ASN A 234 6.33 -1.11 -2.30
C ASN A 234 5.74 -2.36 -1.65
N GLY A 235 4.42 -2.46 -1.58
CA GLY A 235 3.72 -3.62 -1.03
C GLY A 235 3.50 -4.77 -2.01
N LEU A 236 3.79 -4.56 -3.30
CA LEU A 236 3.63 -5.59 -4.32
C LEU A 236 4.72 -6.67 -4.16
N PRO A 237 4.37 -7.97 -4.21
CA PRO A 237 5.35 -9.04 -4.14
C PRO A 237 6.37 -8.98 -5.27
N SER A 238 7.58 -9.51 -5.02
CA SER A 238 8.65 -9.56 -6.00
C SER A 238 8.20 -10.23 -7.30
N ASP A 239 8.68 -9.71 -8.43
CA ASP A 239 8.43 -10.24 -9.77
C ASP A 239 6.95 -10.30 -10.18
N LYS A 240 6.08 -9.55 -9.50
CA LYS A 240 4.67 -9.40 -9.88
C LYS A 240 4.42 -7.98 -10.34
N MET A 241 3.64 -7.84 -11.42
CA MET A 241 3.27 -6.52 -11.95
C MET A 241 1.77 -6.48 -12.24
N ILE A 242 1.20 -5.29 -12.13
CA ILE A 242 -0.22 -5.06 -12.46
C ILE A 242 -0.28 -3.81 -13.33
N ALA A 243 -0.93 -3.90 -14.50
CA ALA A 243 -1.19 -2.74 -15.32
C ALA A 243 -2.70 -2.49 -15.38
N THR A 244 -3.10 -1.29 -15.03
CA THR A 244 -4.51 -0.85 -15.05
C THR A 244 -4.60 0.66 -14.90
N THR A 245 -5.78 1.21 -15.11
CA THR A 245 -6.05 2.62 -14.81
C THR A 245 -6.19 2.84 -13.30
N LYS A 246 -5.74 3.99 -12.83
CA LYS A 246 -5.86 4.40 -11.43
C LYS A 246 -7.31 4.35 -10.93
N ASP A 247 -8.24 4.78 -11.78
CA ASP A 247 -9.66 4.83 -11.44
C ASP A 247 -10.31 3.46 -11.26
N ASN A 248 -9.65 2.41 -11.73
CA ASN A 248 -10.10 1.03 -11.58
C ASN A 248 -9.74 0.41 -10.23
N LEU A 249 -8.81 1.02 -9.48
CA LEU A 249 -8.37 0.57 -8.17
C LEU A 249 -8.97 1.44 -7.06
N HIS A 250 -9.74 0.85 -6.18
CA HIS A 250 -10.43 1.56 -5.10
C HIS A 250 -9.88 1.13 -3.73
N PHE A 251 -9.59 2.12 -2.90
CA PHE A 251 -9.26 1.92 -1.49
C PHE A 251 -10.39 2.51 -0.65
N GLY A 252 -11.08 1.68 0.10
CA GLY A 252 -12.14 2.08 1.01
C GLY A 252 -11.64 2.27 2.43
N THR A 253 -12.00 3.39 3.02
CA THR A 253 -11.75 3.69 4.43
C THR A 253 -12.98 4.32 5.06
N GLY A 254 -13.09 4.26 6.40
CA GLY A 254 -14.07 5.02 7.15
C GLY A 254 -13.75 6.51 7.12
N LEU A 255 -13.59 7.13 8.26
CA LEU A 255 -13.10 8.50 8.32
C LEU A 255 -11.59 8.52 8.03
N LEU A 256 -11.18 9.40 7.11
CA LEU A 256 -9.75 9.58 6.80
C LEU A 256 -8.95 10.03 8.01
N SER A 257 -9.57 10.82 8.91
CA SER A 257 -8.95 11.27 10.16
C SER A 257 -8.58 10.12 11.08
N ASP A 258 -9.40 9.06 11.16
CA ASP A 258 -9.17 7.94 12.07
C ASP A 258 -7.90 7.16 11.72
N SER A 259 -7.56 7.09 10.42
CA SER A 259 -6.34 6.41 9.95
C SER A 259 -5.04 7.13 10.34
N GLN A 260 -5.13 8.38 10.81
CA GLN A 260 -4.01 9.20 11.22
C GLN A 260 -4.00 9.48 12.73
N GLU A 261 -5.09 9.14 13.45
CA GLU A 261 -5.21 9.40 14.87
C GLU A 261 -4.60 8.27 15.70
N VAL A 262 -3.47 8.56 16.34
CA VAL A 262 -2.82 7.68 17.32
C VAL A 262 -2.94 8.32 18.70
N ARG A 263 -3.55 7.61 19.64
CA ARG A 263 -3.71 8.08 21.02
C ARG A 263 -2.73 7.38 21.93
N VAL A 264 -2.02 8.15 22.71
CA VAL A 264 -1.14 7.68 23.78
C VAL A 264 -1.81 7.99 25.11
N LEU A 265 -2.12 6.97 25.90
CA LEU A 265 -2.78 7.08 27.20
C LEU A 265 -1.82 6.66 28.29
N ASP A 266 -1.56 7.57 29.23
CA ASP A 266 -0.90 7.25 30.48
C ASP A 266 -1.90 6.62 31.44
N MET A 267 -1.61 5.42 31.90
CA MET A 267 -2.52 4.68 32.76
C MET A 267 -2.34 5.02 34.26
N ALA A 268 -1.32 5.82 34.62
CA ALA A 268 -1.06 6.18 35.98
C ALA A 268 -2.26 6.86 36.67
N ASP A 269 -2.95 7.75 35.93
CA ASP A 269 -4.11 8.48 36.44
C ASP A 269 -5.41 7.67 36.42
N LEU A 270 -5.44 6.54 35.68
CA LEU A 270 -6.64 5.74 35.47
C LEU A 270 -6.70 4.50 36.36
N ASP A 271 -5.61 3.75 36.46
CA ASP A 271 -5.54 2.48 37.18
C ASP A 271 -4.34 2.42 38.16
N GLY A 272 -3.53 3.51 38.26
CA GLY A 272 -2.34 3.57 39.09
C GLY A 272 -1.16 2.75 38.57
N SER A 273 -1.26 2.16 37.37
CA SER A 273 -0.16 1.40 36.77
C SER A 273 0.88 2.30 36.11
N GLN A 274 2.10 1.79 35.96
CA GLN A 274 3.15 2.49 35.20
C GLN A 274 3.11 2.16 33.71
N ASN A 275 1.95 1.77 33.21
CA ASN A 275 1.77 1.39 31.82
C ASN A 275 1.32 2.59 30.98
N VAL A 276 1.79 2.59 29.74
CA VAL A 276 1.36 3.51 28.69
C VAL A 276 0.72 2.69 27.60
N ARG A 277 -0.49 3.07 27.19
CA ARG A 277 -1.22 2.41 26.10
C ARG A 277 -1.23 3.29 24.86
N VAL A 278 -0.88 2.67 23.73
CA VAL A 278 -0.99 3.29 22.41
C VAL A 278 -2.14 2.63 21.69
N ILE A 279 -3.10 3.43 21.26
CA ILE A 279 -4.33 2.96 20.64
C ILE A 279 -4.53 3.66 19.31
N MET A 280 -4.79 2.87 18.26
CA MET A 280 -5.21 3.35 16.95
C MET A 280 -6.32 2.44 16.43
N ARG A 281 -7.36 3.01 15.82
CA ARG A 281 -8.44 2.27 15.17
C ARG A 281 -8.75 2.90 13.84
N PHE A 282 -8.85 2.07 12.81
CA PHE A 282 -9.16 2.51 11.46
C PHE A 282 -9.82 1.39 10.66
N THR A 283 -10.42 1.74 9.54
CA THR A 283 -10.98 0.77 8.60
C THR A 283 -10.23 0.86 7.28
N ALA A 284 -9.94 -0.27 6.67
CA ALA A 284 -9.26 -0.35 5.40
C ALA A 284 -9.73 -1.57 4.59
N GLY A 285 -9.81 -1.39 3.29
CA GLY A 285 -10.13 -2.45 2.35
C GLY A 285 -9.89 -2.01 0.92
N VAL A 286 -9.71 -2.94 0.01
CA VAL A 286 -9.51 -2.66 -1.41
C VAL A 286 -10.51 -3.42 -2.27
N GLN A 287 -10.83 -2.86 -3.43
CA GLN A 287 -11.60 -3.50 -4.49
C GLN A 287 -11.27 -2.85 -5.82
N TYR A 288 -11.39 -3.62 -6.89
CA TYR A 288 -11.26 -3.11 -8.26
C TYR A 288 -12.63 -3.14 -8.95
N GLY A 289 -12.78 -2.32 -9.98
CA GLY A 289 -14.02 -2.25 -10.76
C GLY A 289 -14.10 -3.33 -11.82
N VAL A 290 -13.26 -3.25 -12.84
CA VAL A 290 -13.31 -4.07 -14.06
C VAL A 290 -12.09 -4.95 -14.14
N ALA A 291 -12.26 -6.28 -14.09
CA ALA A 291 -11.16 -7.23 -14.18
C ALA A 291 -10.57 -7.30 -15.62
N ALA A 292 -11.41 -7.18 -16.63
CA ALA A 292 -10.98 -7.20 -18.03
C ALA A 292 -10.05 -6.05 -18.42
N ASP A 293 -10.01 -4.98 -17.62
CA ASP A 293 -9.13 -3.83 -17.79
C ASP A 293 -7.85 -3.95 -16.94
N ILE A 294 -7.59 -5.11 -16.36
CA ILE A 294 -6.43 -5.36 -15.51
C ILE A 294 -5.56 -6.43 -16.13
N VAL A 295 -4.33 -6.06 -16.44
CA VAL A 295 -3.27 -6.99 -16.82
C VAL A 295 -2.48 -7.37 -15.58
N THR A 296 -2.34 -8.66 -15.34
CA THR A 296 -1.55 -9.21 -14.23
C THR A 296 -0.37 -10.00 -14.76
N TYR A 297 0.81 -9.79 -14.19
CA TYR A 297 2.02 -10.52 -14.50
C TYR A 297 2.47 -11.32 -13.28
N GLY A 298 2.67 -12.63 -13.44
CA GLY A 298 3.11 -13.51 -12.37
C GLY A 298 2.10 -13.74 -11.24
N ILE A 299 0.84 -13.33 -11.42
CA ILE A 299 -0.27 -13.56 -10.47
C ILE A 299 -1.14 -14.66 -11.07
N ALA A 300 -1.00 -15.85 -10.54
CA ALA A 300 -1.76 -17.02 -10.96
C ALA A 300 -3.12 -17.10 -10.26
#